data_f955e6238fae7c4fecac58b51583cf61
#
_entry.id   f955e6238fae7c4fecac58b51583cf61
#
_cell.length_a   1.000
_cell.length_b   1.000
_cell.length_c   1.000
_cell.angle_alpha   90.00
_cell.angle_beta   90.00
_cell.angle_gamma   90.00
#
_symmetry.space_group_name_H-M   'P 1'
#
loop_
_entity.id
_entity.type
_entity.pdbx_description
1 polymer ?
#
loop_
_entity_poly.entity_id
_entity_poly.type
_entity_poly.pdbx_seq_one_letter_code
_entity_poly.pdbx_strand_id
1 'polypeptide(L)'
;MQSVAAIRKVCEENGVNLIVLTAPVYTDYYKNFYDEDITNFYESLAKVTDYWDFSSSSVSSEPRFFYDSTHFRNNIGEMMATRIAEKEYPDFTPAITTIPSNFGTYVTSDTPHDYFTQRPAPRTDNDTAVKVPVLTWHQLTEEVSGSATISPEAFRKQIQALSDAGFNAISLEQLRDYVYNGTPLPEKPIVLTFDDGYLSNYADAFPVLKEYNMKATIFAIGVSIGKDTYKDTDHAMTPHFGAAEMQEMVDSGLISIQSHTYDMHQWPPFEDGNDRVRETLAQLPGESDADYEAAVKADIQQSQQAIEPITGEKVNALSYPEGAYGTLTMDALRSQGIELTFTTQPGVNAVVQGLPQTLYSMHRITMTEDTDMEDFLAELEQ
;
A
#
# COMPACT_ATOMS: atom_id res chain seq x y z
N MET A 1 -28.50 12.68 20.39
CA MET A 1 -28.42 11.95 21.68
C MET A 1 -29.71 11.21 22.03
N GLN A 2 -30.91 11.75 21.86
CA GLN A 2 -32.16 11.04 22.20
C GLN A 2 -32.33 9.69 21.46
N SER A 3 -31.97 9.61 20.18
CA SER A 3 -32.05 8.37 19.41
C SER A 3 -31.07 7.30 19.91
N VAL A 4 -29.85 7.70 20.31
CA VAL A 4 -28.85 6.76 20.88
C VAL A 4 -29.33 6.22 22.21
N ALA A 5 -29.88 7.07 23.08
CA ALA A 5 -30.46 6.64 24.34
C ALA A 5 -31.64 5.67 24.17
N ALA A 6 -32.48 5.90 23.16
CA ALA A 6 -33.59 5.01 22.83
C ALA A 6 -33.12 3.63 22.32
N ILE A 7 -32.13 3.59 21.43
CA ILE A 7 -31.53 2.36 20.94
C ILE A 7 -30.90 1.59 22.10
N ARG A 8 -30.07 2.25 22.93
CA ARG A 8 -29.46 1.62 24.11
C ARG A 8 -30.52 0.96 25.00
N LYS A 9 -31.59 1.69 25.33
CA LYS A 9 -32.69 1.15 26.14
C LYS A 9 -33.32 -0.09 25.52
N VAL A 10 -33.59 -0.08 24.23
CA VAL A 10 -34.16 -1.25 23.54
C VAL A 10 -33.20 -2.44 23.58
N CYS A 11 -31.91 -2.23 23.39
CA CYS A 11 -30.92 -3.30 23.50
C CYS A 11 -30.84 -3.87 24.90
N GLU A 12 -30.81 -3.04 25.93
CA GLU A 12 -30.81 -3.45 27.33
C GLU A 12 -32.07 -4.29 27.69
N GLU A 13 -33.27 -3.83 27.28
CA GLU A 13 -34.54 -4.53 27.52
C GLU A 13 -34.62 -5.90 26.83
N ASN A 14 -33.85 -6.09 25.74
CA ASN A 14 -33.85 -7.36 25.00
C ASN A 14 -32.56 -8.19 25.19
N GLY A 15 -31.69 -7.81 26.11
CA GLY A 15 -30.44 -8.56 26.41
C GLY A 15 -29.45 -8.57 25.25
N VAL A 16 -29.48 -7.52 24.41
CA VAL A 16 -28.57 -7.33 23.28
C VAL A 16 -27.36 -6.51 23.73
N ASN A 17 -26.17 -7.00 23.49
CA ASN A 17 -24.93 -6.22 23.71
C ASN A 17 -24.77 -5.15 22.62
N LEU A 18 -24.86 -3.90 23.01
CA LEU A 18 -24.70 -2.76 22.10
C LEU A 18 -23.27 -2.21 22.19
N ILE A 19 -22.53 -2.27 21.10
CA ILE A 19 -21.23 -1.63 20.97
C ILE A 19 -21.41 -0.35 20.14
N VAL A 20 -21.14 0.79 20.75
CA VAL A 20 -21.17 2.10 20.08
C VAL A 20 -19.76 2.51 19.73
N LEU A 21 -19.56 3.04 18.54
CA LEU A 21 -18.27 3.56 18.11
C LEU A 21 -18.43 4.84 17.27
N THR A 22 -17.39 5.63 17.25
CA THR A 22 -17.23 6.74 16.30
C THR A 22 -16.13 6.38 15.32
N ALA A 23 -16.48 6.34 14.04
CA ALA A 23 -15.57 5.91 12.98
C ALA A 23 -14.42 6.92 12.76
N PRO A 24 -13.24 6.46 12.31
CA PRO A 24 -12.22 7.37 11.79
C PRO A 24 -12.78 8.15 10.59
N VAL A 25 -12.46 9.42 10.52
CA VAL A 25 -12.70 10.25 9.35
C VAL A 25 -11.38 10.93 8.96
N TYR A 26 -11.24 11.24 7.67
CA TYR A 26 -10.07 11.97 7.22
C TYR A 26 -10.05 13.39 7.80
N THR A 27 -8.88 13.84 8.21
CA THR A 27 -8.69 15.11 8.93
C THR A 27 -9.40 16.30 8.33
N ASP A 28 -9.36 16.41 7.00
CA ASP A 28 -9.97 17.55 6.30
C ASP A 28 -11.48 17.61 6.47
N TYR A 29 -12.13 16.50 6.83
CA TYR A 29 -13.57 16.50 7.13
C TYR A 29 -13.90 17.38 8.33
N TYR A 30 -13.04 17.38 9.36
CA TYR A 30 -13.25 18.17 10.58
C TYR A 30 -13.15 19.67 10.35
N LYS A 31 -12.45 20.13 9.30
CA LYS A 31 -12.39 21.56 8.94
C LYS A 31 -13.76 22.18 8.63
N ASN A 32 -14.79 21.35 8.42
CA ASN A 32 -16.16 21.79 8.15
C ASN A 32 -16.99 22.02 9.43
N PHE A 33 -16.42 21.76 10.61
CA PHE A 33 -17.12 21.85 11.90
C PHE A 33 -16.40 22.79 12.85
N TYR A 34 -17.15 23.41 13.77
CA TYR A 34 -16.57 24.15 14.88
C TYR A 34 -16.08 23.19 15.95
N ASP A 35 -14.93 23.44 16.54
CA ASP A 35 -14.32 22.62 17.60
C ASP A 35 -15.25 22.45 18.80
N GLU A 36 -15.99 23.50 19.16
CA GLU A 36 -16.97 23.44 20.24
C GLU A 36 -18.12 22.47 19.95
N ASP A 37 -18.63 22.43 18.73
CA ASP A 37 -19.70 21.50 18.34
C ASP A 37 -19.22 20.05 18.38
N ILE A 38 -18.00 19.80 17.91
CA ILE A 38 -17.37 18.49 17.96
C ILE A 38 -17.18 18.06 19.42
N THR A 39 -16.59 18.90 20.25
CA THR A 39 -16.39 18.66 21.68
C THR A 39 -17.70 18.34 22.39
N ASN A 40 -18.71 19.18 22.20
CA ASN A 40 -20.05 19.00 22.78
C ASN A 40 -20.72 17.71 22.34
N PHE A 41 -20.56 17.31 21.07
CA PHE A 41 -21.10 16.07 20.55
C PHE A 41 -20.52 14.87 21.29
N TYR A 42 -19.20 14.75 21.35
CA TYR A 42 -18.53 13.57 21.93
C TYR A 42 -18.71 13.50 23.45
N GLU A 43 -18.64 14.62 24.15
CA GLU A 43 -18.92 14.67 25.58
C GLU A 43 -20.39 14.32 25.89
N SER A 44 -21.32 14.78 25.05
CA SER A 44 -22.75 14.44 25.18
C SER A 44 -23.01 12.97 24.89
N LEU A 45 -22.26 12.35 23.98
CA LEU A 45 -22.36 10.92 23.69
C LEU A 45 -21.90 10.09 24.91
N ALA A 46 -20.77 10.48 25.53
CA ALA A 46 -20.25 9.83 26.75
C ALA A 46 -21.25 9.84 27.91
N LYS A 47 -22.07 10.89 28.03
CA LYS A 47 -23.13 10.98 29.05
C LYS A 47 -24.33 10.04 28.77
N VAL A 48 -24.46 9.55 27.53
CA VAL A 48 -25.57 8.69 27.11
C VAL A 48 -25.16 7.23 27.07
N THR A 49 -23.97 6.92 26.62
CA THR A 49 -23.45 5.55 26.48
C THR A 49 -21.94 5.55 26.45
N ASP A 50 -21.34 4.48 26.93
CA ASP A 50 -19.93 4.20 26.65
C ASP A 50 -19.76 3.95 25.17
N TYR A 51 -18.58 4.32 24.61
CA TYR A 51 -18.30 4.11 23.20
C TYR A 51 -16.80 4.01 22.91
N TRP A 52 -16.46 3.41 21.77
CA TRP A 52 -15.13 3.45 21.21
C TRP A 52 -14.94 4.69 20.34
N ASP A 53 -13.97 5.51 20.67
CA ASP A 53 -13.58 6.67 19.85
C ASP A 53 -12.40 6.34 18.94
N PHE A 54 -12.66 6.15 17.66
CA PHE A 54 -11.65 5.98 16.60
C PHE A 54 -11.48 7.24 15.75
N SER A 55 -12.26 8.27 16.02
CA SER A 55 -12.39 9.43 15.14
C SER A 55 -11.13 10.33 15.08
N SER A 56 -10.19 10.13 16.00
CA SER A 56 -8.94 10.90 16.05
C SER A 56 -7.77 9.97 16.33
N SER A 57 -6.93 9.75 15.33
CA SER A 57 -5.74 8.90 15.43
C SER A 57 -4.73 9.25 14.34
N SER A 58 -3.53 8.69 14.42
CA SER A 58 -2.50 8.86 13.39
C SER A 58 -2.94 8.44 11.98
N VAL A 59 -3.89 7.50 11.87
CA VAL A 59 -4.41 7.08 10.56
C VAL A 59 -5.32 8.12 9.91
N SER A 60 -5.92 9.02 10.69
CA SER A 60 -6.87 10.03 10.19
C SER A 60 -6.21 11.10 9.32
N SER A 61 -4.89 11.28 9.42
CA SER A 61 -4.14 12.23 8.58
C SER A 61 -3.67 11.65 7.25
N GLU A 62 -3.85 10.34 7.02
CA GLU A 62 -3.33 9.65 5.86
C GLU A 62 -4.42 9.35 4.82
N PRO A 63 -4.46 10.07 3.68
CA PRO A 63 -5.50 9.92 2.66
C PRO A 63 -5.66 8.50 2.14
N ARG A 64 -4.55 7.72 2.06
CA ARG A 64 -4.54 6.35 1.55
C ARG A 64 -5.35 5.35 2.37
N PHE A 65 -5.68 5.67 3.62
CA PHE A 65 -6.53 4.83 4.45
C PHE A 65 -8.03 5.08 4.24
N PHE A 66 -8.35 6.02 3.35
CA PHE A 66 -9.73 6.42 3.07
C PHE A 66 -10.05 6.27 1.58
N TYR A 67 -11.33 6.07 1.28
CA TYR A 67 -11.87 6.17 -0.08
C TYR A 67 -12.27 7.62 -0.39
N ASP A 68 -12.75 8.33 0.63
CA ASP A 68 -13.10 9.75 0.63
C ASP A 68 -12.94 10.32 2.05
N SER A 69 -13.43 11.51 2.32
CA SER A 69 -13.28 12.17 3.63
C SER A 69 -13.95 11.45 4.81
N THR A 70 -14.84 10.49 4.56
CA THR A 70 -15.68 9.83 5.59
C THR A 70 -15.63 8.31 5.57
N HIS A 71 -15.20 7.69 4.46
CA HIS A 71 -15.19 6.24 4.31
C HIS A 71 -13.76 5.70 4.37
N PHE A 72 -13.45 4.98 5.42
CA PHE A 72 -12.16 4.32 5.60
C PHE A 72 -12.10 2.98 4.85
N ARG A 73 -10.88 2.54 4.53
CA ARG A 73 -10.62 1.26 3.85
C ARG A 73 -10.72 0.08 4.82
N ASN A 74 -10.87 -1.12 4.28
CA ASN A 74 -11.09 -2.36 5.03
C ASN A 74 -10.03 -2.63 6.11
N ASN A 75 -8.75 -2.35 5.84
CA ASN A 75 -7.68 -2.51 6.81
C ASN A 75 -7.90 -1.70 8.10
N ILE A 76 -8.50 -0.52 8.00
CA ILE A 76 -8.86 0.29 9.18
C ILE A 76 -10.02 -0.37 9.93
N GLY A 77 -11.00 -0.92 9.21
CA GLY A 77 -12.09 -1.70 9.82
C GLY A 77 -11.59 -2.91 10.60
N GLU A 78 -10.59 -3.62 10.10
CA GLU A 78 -9.96 -4.74 10.80
C GLU A 78 -9.23 -4.29 12.07
N MET A 79 -8.51 -3.16 12.03
CA MET A 79 -7.87 -2.58 13.22
C MET A 79 -8.91 -2.22 14.29
N MET A 80 -10.04 -1.63 13.87
CA MET A 80 -11.14 -1.30 14.79
C MET A 80 -11.73 -2.57 15.41
N ALA A 81 -12.05 -3.58 14.59
CA ALA A 81 -12.59 -4.85 15.05
C ALA A 81 -11.62 -5.54 16.04
N THR A 82 -10.32 -5.55 15.73
CA THR A 82 -9.30 -6.11 16.62
C THR A 82 -9.25 -5.37 17.96
N ARG A 83 -9.23 -4.02 17.95
CA ARG A 83 -9.20 -3.22 19.19
C ARG A 83 -10.44 -3.44 20.06
N ILE A 84 -11.62 -3.57 19.45
CA ILE A 84 -12.87 -3.87 20.16
C ILE A 84 -12.81 -5.28 20.72
N ALA A 85 -12.38 -6.25 19.92
CA ALA A 85 -12.35 -7.66 20.32
C ALA A 85 -11.35 -7.91 21.46
N GLU A 86 -10.20 -7.28 21.50
CA GLU A 86 -9.24 -7.37 22.61
C GLU A 86 -9.87 -7.05 23.98
N LYS A 87 -10.84 -6.14 24.01
CA LYS A 87 -11.55 -5.78 25.24
C LYS A 87 -12.76 -6.67 25.51
N GLU A 88 -13.59 -6.87 24.48
CA GLU A 88 -14.90 -7.54 24.65
C GLU A 88 -14.80 -9.07 24.63
N TYR A 89 -13.75 -9.61 24.01
CA TYR A 89 -13.55 -11.04 23.81
C TYR A 89 -12.11 -11.44 24.13
N PRO A 90 -11.75 -11.64 25.43
CA PRO A 90 -10.35 -11.89 25.85
C PRO A 90 -9.68 -13.12 25.23
N ASP A 91 -10.47 -14.08 24.76
CA ASP A 91 -9.97 -15.30 24.10
C ASP A 91 -9.80 -15.14 22.58
N PHE A 92 -10.09 -13.96 22.03
CA PHE A 92 -9.94 -13.67 20.60
C PHE A 92 -8.48 -13.54 20.22
N THR A 93 -8.06 -14.26 19.18
CA THR A 93 -6.72 -14.12 18.60
C THR A 93 -6.82 -13.23 17.35
N PRO A 94 -6.32 -12.00 17.39
CA PRO A 94 -6.43 -11.09 16.27
C PRO A 94 -5.55 -11.51 15.09
N ALA A 95 -6.03 -11.29 13.87
CA ALA A 95 -5.23 -11.43 12.66
C ALA A 95 -4.17 -10.30 12.55
N ILE A 96 -4.46 -9.12 13.13
CA ILE A 96 -3.54 -8.00 13.22
C ILE A 96 -2.96 -7.97 14.64
N THR A 97 -1.66 -8.11 14.76
CA THR A 97 -0.97 -8.14 16.06
C THR A 97 -0.40 -6.79 16.49
N THR A 98 -0.33 -5.82 15.58
CA THR A 98 0.25 -4.50 15.86
C THR A 98 -0.73 -3.40 15.51
N ILE A 99 -1.33 -2.80 16.55
CA ILE A 99 -2.23 -1.65 16.42
C ILE A 99 -1.65 -0.53 17.30
N PRO A 100 -1.50 0.71 16.79
CA PRO A 100 -1.01 1.82 17.58
C PRO A 100 -1.81 1.99 18.87
N SER A 101 -1.14 2.23 19.99
CA SER A 101 -1.79 2.36 21.31
C SER A 101 -2.81 3.51 21.37
N ASN A 102 -2.63 4.52 20.53
CA ASN A 102 -3.53 5.67 20.38
C ASN A 102 -4.65 5.45 19.35
N PHE A 103 -4.76 4.24 18.76
CA PHE A 103 -5.83 3.91 17.83
C PHE A 103 -7.00 3.27 18.60
N GLY A 104 -8.06 4.05 18.80
CA GLY A 104 -9.26 3.65 19.54
C GLY A 104 -9.13 3.83 21.05
N THR A 105 -9.86 4.80 21.58
CA THR A 105 -10.00 5.06 23.02
C THR A 105 -11.38 4.61 23.48
N TYR A 106 -11.44 3.85 24.57
CA TYR A 106 -12.72 3.53 25.18
C TYR A 106 -13.14 4.69 26.09
N VAL A 107 -14.23 5.33 25.73
CA VAL A 107 -14.77 6.53 26.38
C VAL A 107 -15.98 6.16 27.21
N THR A 108 -16.04 6.68 28.44
CA THR A 108 -17.14 6.49 29.39
C THR A 108 -17.61 7.82 29.96
N SER A 109 -18.68 7.79 30.75
CA SER A 109 -19.16 8.99 31.47
C SER A 109 -18.12 9.60 32.44
N ASP A 110 -17.14 8.81 32.85
CA ASP A 110 -16.08 9.22 33.77
C ASP A 110 -14.84 9.77 33.03
N THR A 111 -14.87 9.78 31.70
CA THR A 111 -13.76 10.32 30.90
C THR A 111 -13.61 11.83 31.16
N PRO A 112 -12.40 12.31 31.54
CA PRO A 112 -12.17 13.70 31.88
C PRO A 112 -12.53 14.66 30.75
N HIS A 113 -13.04 15.85 31.11
CA HIS A 113 -13.38 16.90 30.14
C HIS A 113 -12.21 17.27 29.21
N ASP A 114 -10.99 17.24 29.74
CA ASP A 114 -9.76 17.53 28.98
C ASP A 114 -9.57 16.57 27.78
N TYR A 115 -10.07 15.34 27.86
CA TYR A 115 -10.04 14.43 26.72
C TYR A 115 -10.82 14.98 25.52
N PHE A 116 -11.95 15.60 25.76
CA PHE A 116 -12.82 16.14 24.71
C PHE A 116 -12.32 17.46 24.14
N THR A 117 -11.69 18.29 24.98
CA THR A 117 -11.14 19.60 24.59
C THR A 117 -9.73 19.50 24.00
N GLN A 118 -8.96 18.50 24.44
CA GLN A 118 -7.61 18.20 23.93
C GLN A 118 -7.64 17.02 22.95
N ARG A 119 -8.82 16.69 22.42
CA ARG A 119 -8.87 15.69 21.36
C ARG A 119 -7.77 16.04 20.38
N PRO A 120 -6.79 15.16 20.23
CA PRO A 120 -5.71 15.48 19.33
C PRO A 120 -6.37 15.83 18.00
N ALA A 121 -6.16 17.07 17.55
CA ALA A 121 -6.12 17.30 16.13
C ALA A 121 -5.35 16.11 15.57
N PRO A 122 -5.82 15.46 14.51
CA PRO A 122 -5.12 14.33 13.94
C PRO A 122 -3.66 14.74 13.91
N ARG A 123 -2.84 13.99 14.64
CA ARG A 123 -1.43 14.32 14.72
C ARG A 123 -0.87 14.12 13.35
N THR A 124 -0.58 15.22 12.69
CA THR A 124 0.29 15.27 11.53
C THR A 124 1.73 14.93 11.94
N ASP A 125 2.03 14.96 13.22
CA ASP A 125 3.34 14.74 13.82
C ASP A 125 3.33 13.43 14.60
N ASN A 126 3.33 12.32 13.89
CA ASN A 126 3.83 11.09 14.45
C ASN A 126 5.36 11.19 14.38
N ASP A 127 6.03 11.35 15.52
CA ASP A 127 7.50 11.43 15.63
C ASP A 127 8.23 10.25 14.98
N THR A 128 7.51 9.18 14.66
CA THR A 128 7.99 7.99 13.95
C THR A 128 7.55 7.91 12.49
N ALA A 129 6.88 8.94 11.96
CA ALA A 129 6.52 8.98 10.54
C ALA A 129 7.69 9.49 9.71
N VAL A 130 8.07 8.73 8.69
CA VAL A 130 9.09 9.13 7.71
C VAL A 130 8.44 9.25 6.34
N LYS A 131 8.69 10.39 5.68
CA LYS A 131 8.29 10.57 4.27
C LYS A 131 9.16 9.69 3.39
N VAL A 132 8.54 8.81 2.61
CA VAL A 132 9.22 7.89 1.68
C VAL A 132 8.59 8.02 0.30
N PRO A 133 9.20 8.77 -0.62
CA PRO A 133 8.82 8.75 -2.03
C PRO A 133 9.07 7.35 -2.61
N VAL A 134 8.15 6.89 -3.46
CA VAL A 134 8.32 5.67 -4.26
C VAL A 134 8.21 6.04 -5.72
N LEU A 135 9.28 5.86 -6.48
CA LEU A 135 9.32 6.15 -7.91
C LEU A 135 9.09 4.89 -8.72
N THR A 136 8.47 5.03 -9.87
CA THR A 136 8.23 3.88 -10.77
C THR A 136 8.56 4.20 -12.21
N TRP A 137 9.21 3.24 -12.86
CA TRP A 137 9.49 3.15 -14.29
C TRP A 137 8.97 1.82 -14.82
N HIS A 138 8.94 1.66 -16.15
CA HIS A 138 8.59 0.40 -16.79
C HIS A 138 9.68 0.04 -17.81
N GLN A 139 9.45 0.23 -19.10
CA GLN A 139 10.38 -0.09 -20.16
C GLN A 139 11.36 1.05 -20.44
N LEU A 140 12.66 0.73 -20.55
CA LEU A 140 13.65 1.63 -21.12
C LEU A 140 13.78 1.34 -22.63
N THR A 141 13.70 2.38 -23.48
CA THR A 141 13.77 2.25 -24.94
C THR A 141 14.10 3.59 -25.59
N GLU A 142 14.81 3.57 -26.72
CA GLU A 142 15.00 4.79 -27.54
C GLU A 142 13.70 5.22 -28.25
N GLU A 143 12.74 4.32 -28.42
CA GLU A 143 11.42 4.60 -29.02
C GLU A 143 10.41 4.95 -27.94
N VAL A 144 10.58 6.12 -27.31
CA VAL A 144 9.72 6.56 -26.19
C VAL A 144 8.29 6.83 -26.66
N SER A 145 7.31 6.27 -25.96
CA SER A 145 5.89 6.42 -26.24
C SER A 145 5.06 6.35 -24.95
N GLY A 146 4.43 7.45 -24.56
CA GLY A 146 3.60 7.52 -23.35
C GLY A 146 4.40 7.45 -22.04
N SER A 147 3.70 7.22 -20.94
CA SER A 147 4.28 7.24 -19.59
C SER A 147 4.95 5.95 -19.14
N ALA A 148 4.75 4.85 -19.88
CA ALA A 148 5.33 3.54 -19.57
C ALA A 148 6.70 3.31 -20.22
N THR A 149 7.21 4.29 -20.98
CA THR A 149 8.51 4.19 -21.64
C THR A 149 9.37 5.43 -21.34
N ILE A 150 10.69 5.22 -21.22
CA ILE A 150 11.68 6.25 -20.99
C ILE A 150 12.98 5.90 -21.72
N SER A 151 13.72 6.90 -22.21
CA SER A 151 15.03 6.64 -22.81
C SER A 151 16.07 6.27 -21.74
N PRO A 152 17.04 5.40 -22.06
CA PRO A 152 18.16 5.11 -21.16
C PRO A 152 18.94 6.36 -20.73
N GLU A 153 19.01 7.37 -21.59
CA GLU A 153 19.68 8.65 -21.28
C GLU A 153 18.89 9.45 -20.23
N ALA A 154 17.56 9.59 -20.38
CA ALA A 154 16.72 10.29 -19.42
C ALA A 154 16.71 9.56 -18.06
N PHE A 155 16.58 8.23 -18.06
CA PHE A 155 16.69 7.44 -16.84
C PHE A 155 18.01 7.69 -16.11
N ARG A 156 19.16 7.64 -16.81
CA ARG A 156 20.48 7.93 -16.23
C ARG A 156 20.53 9.31 -15.59
N LYS A 157 20.01 10.35 -16.28
CA LYS A 157 19.95 11.72 -15.74
C LYS A 157 19.11 11.81 -14.48
N GLN A 158 17.98 11.09 -14.42
CA GLN A 158 17.11 11.07 -13.25
C GLN A 158 17.82 10.39 -12.06
N ILE A 159 18.47 9.24 -12.27
CA ILE A 159 19.23 8.55 -11.21
C ILE A 159 20.39 9.41 -10.72
N GLN A 160 21.12 10.05 -11.62
CA GLN A 160 22.20 10.98 -11.26
C GLN A 160 21.68 12.14 -10.41
N ALA A 161 20.57 12.78 -10.80
CA ALA A 161 19.99 13.90 -10.08
C ALA A 161 19.55 13.51 -8.67
N LEU A 162 18.94 12.32 -8.49
CA LEU A 162 18.59 11.76 -7.18
C LEU A 162 19.83 11.53 -6.31
N SER A 163 20.90 10.98 -6.90
CA SER A 163 22.18 10.76 -6.21
C SER A 163 22.82 12.08 -5.78
N ASP A 164 22.88 13.06 -6.68
CA ASP A 164 23.47 14.38 -6.42
C ASP A 164 22.69 15.15 -5.34
N ALA A 165 21.36 14.96 -5.27
CA ALA A 165 20.49 15.51 -4.23
C ALA A 165 20.60 14.77 -2.89
N GLY A 166 21.37 13.67 -2.80
CA GLY A 166 21.63 12.93 -1.59
C GLY A 166 20.52 11.97 -1.17
N PHE A 167 19.64 11.56 -2.08
CA PHE A 167 18.65 10.53 -1.80
C PHE A 167 19.31 9.16 -1.66
N ASN A 168 18.88 8.40 -0.66
CA ASN A 168 19.35 7.05 -0.37
C ASN A 168 18.30 6.03 -0.82
N ALA A 169 18.58 5.31 -1.90
CA ALA A 169 17.69 4.26 -2.38
C ALA A 169 17.70 3.07 -1.41
N ILE A 170 16.53 2.78 -0.82
CA ILE A 170 16.33 1.70 0.15
C ILE A 170 15.62 0.51 -0.46
N SER A 171 15.87 -0.70 0.07
CA SER A 171 15.11 -1.89 -0.29
C SER A 171 13.76 -1.93 0.44
N LEU A 172 12.83 -2.73 -0.08
CA LEU A 172 11.56 -2.99 0.61
C LEU A 172 11.77 -3.70 1.95
N GLU A 173 12.83 -4.51 2.09
CA GLU A 173 13.20 -5.12 3.36
C GLU A 173 13.60 -4.08 4.41
N GLN A 174 14.40 -3.07 4.03
CA GLN A 174 14.74 -1.96 4.94
C GLN A 174 13.49 -1.17 5.35
N LEU A 175 12.57 -0.95 4.42
CA LEU A 175 11.31 -0.28 4.71
C LEU A 175 10.43 -1.10 5.66
N ARG A 176 10.35 -2.40 5.43
CA ARG A 176 9.67 -3.36 6.30
C ARG A 176 10.29 -3.39 7.70
N ASP A 177 11.62 -3.47 7.78
CA ASP A 177 12.36 -3.48 9.05
C ASP A 177 12.14 -2.20 9.86
N TYR A 178 12.04 -1.05 9.19
CA TYR A 178 11.67 0.19 9.87
C TYR A 178 10.30 0.09 10.54
N VAL A 179 9.31 -0.46 9.83
CA VAL A 179 7.94 -0.55 10.33
C VAL A 179 7.79 -1.61 11.43
N TYR A 180 8.34 -2.81 11.22
CA TYR A 180 8.13 -3.94 12.14
C TYR A 180 9.12 -3.98 13.30
N ASN A 181 10.38 -3.60 13.07
CA ASN A 181 11.48 -3.77 14.03
C ASN A 181 12.03 -2.42 14.54
N GLY A 182 11.59 -1.29 13.98
CA GLY A 182 12.06 0.04 14.36
C GLY A 182 13.48 0.36 13.89
N THR A 183 14.03 -0.41 12.94
CA THR A 183 15.37 -0.15 12.39
C THR A 183 15.38 1.17 11.64
N PRO A 184 16.21 2.17 12.03
CA PRO A 184 16.19 3.48 11.39
C PRO A 184 16.48 3.42 9.90
N LEU A 185 15.75 4.23 9.12
CA LEU A 185 16.07 4.47 7.71
C LEU A 185 17.21 5.50 7.58
N PRO A 186 17.96 5.48 6.46
CA PRO A 186 18.93 6.54 6.17
C PRO A 186 18.23 7.89 5.96
N GLU A 187 18.99 8.97 5.93
CA GLU A 187 18.47 10.29 5.55
C GLU A 187 17.96 10.29 4.09
N LYS A 188 16.94 11.09 3.78
CA LYS A 188 16.32 11.18 2.45
C LYS A 188 16.07 9.79 1.83
N PRO A 189 15.32 8.89 2.50
CA PRO A 189 15.05 7.55 1.96
C PRO A 189 14.13 7.64 0.75
N ILE A 190 14.42 6.86 -0.30
CA ILE A 190 13.59 6.74 -1.49
C ILE A 190 13.52 5.28 -1.92
N VAL A 191 12.38 4.85 -2.46
CA VAL A 191 12.22 3.52 -3.05
C VAL A 191 12.14 3.66 -4.56
N LEU A 192 12.96 2.91 -5.29
CA LEU A 192 12.94 2.85 -6.75
C LEU A 192 12.27 1.56 -7.19
N THR A 193 11.29 1.65 -8.08
CA THR A 193 10.55 0.49 -8.56
C THR A 193 10.45 0.44 -10.08
N PHE A 194 10.35 -0.77 -10.62
CA PHE A 194 10.01 -1.01 -12.03
C PHE A 194 8.86 -2.01 -12.09
N ASP A 195 7.96 -1.85 -13.04
CA ASP A 195 6.90 -2.81 -13.29
C ASP A 195 7.19 -3.66 -14.54
N ASP A 196 6.44 -4.73 -14.72
CA ASP A 196 6.39 -5.69 -15.82
C ASP A 196 7.59 -6.65 -15.90
N GLY A 197 8.81 -6.21 -15.64
CA GLY A 197 9.98 -7.08 -15.72
C GLY A 197 10.61 -7.15 -17.11
N TYR A 198 10.61 -6.04 -17.85
CA TYR A 198 11.22 -5.95 -19.17
C TYR A 198 12.72 -6.26 -19.17
N LEU A 199 13.22 -6.86 -20.24
CA LEU A 199 14.66 -7.12 -20.40
C LEU A 199 15.52 -5.84 -20.30
N SER A 200 14.97 -4.69 -20.68
CA SER A 200 15.65 -3.39 -20.56
C SER A 200 15.92 -2.97 -19.09
N ASN A 201 15.16 -3.49 -18.13
CA ASN A 201 15.45 -3.26 -16.70
C ASN A 201 16.80 -3.89 -16.31
N TYR A 202 17.14 -5.03 -16.90
CA TYR A 202 18.47 -5.65 -16.74
C TYR A 202 19.53 -5.00 -17.64
N ALA A 203 19.23 -4.83 -18.94
CA ALA A 203 20.22 -4.42 -19.91
C ALA A 203 20.64 -2.94 -19.78
N ASP A 204 19.68 -2.07 -19.46
CA ASP A 204 19.88 -0.63 -19.48
C ASP A 204 19.79 0.01 -18.08
N ALA A 205 18.80 -0.37 -17.23
CA ALA A 205 18.65 0.24 -15.92
C ALA A 205 19.64 -0.32 -14.87
N PHE A 206 19.82 -1.61 -14.79
CA PHE A 206 20.68 -2.23 -13.78
C PHE A 206 22.13 -1.74 -13.80
N PRO A 207 22.81 -1.58 -14.95
CA PRO A 207 24.15 -0.99 -14.99
C PRO A 207 24.22 0.42 -14.40
N VAL A 208 23.21 1.24 -14.63
CA VAL A 208 23.12 2.60 -14.06
C VAL A 208 22.92 2.52 -12.55
N LEU A 209 22.03 1.67 -12.06
CA LEU A 209 21.80 1.48 -10.63
C LEU A 209 23.08 0.96 -9.91
N LYS A 210 23.86 0.09 -10.56
CA LYS A 210 25.18 -0.33 -10.05
C LYS A 210 26.17 0.82 -9.97
N GLU A 211 26.24 1.66 -10.97
CA GLU A 211 27.15 2.81 -11.02
C GLU A 211 26.91 3.78 -9.87
N TYR A 212 25.64 4.05 -9.56
CA TYR A 212 25.23 4.95 -8.46
C TYR A 212 24.98 4.24 -7.12
N ASN A 213 25.20 2.93 -7.06
CA ASN A 213 24.94 2.08 -5.86
C ASN A 213 23.54 2.27 -5.31
N MET A 214 22.54 2.34 -6.19
CA MET A 214 21.13 2.51 -5.84
C MET A 214 20.38 1.19 -5.88
N LYS A 215 19.64 0.90 -4.80
CA LYS A 215 18.74 -0.26 -4.73
C LYS A 215 17.46 -0.01 -5.50
N ALA A 216 16.89 -1.08 -6.04
CA ALA A 216 15.56 -1.04 -6.66
C ALA A 216 14.80 -2.36 -6.49
N THR A 217 13.48 -2.30 -6.67
CA THR A 217 12.61 -3.47 -6.74
C THR A 217 11.97 -3.55 -8.11
N ILE A 218 11.99 -4.73 -8.74
CA ILE A 218 11.30 -4.96 -10.01
C ILE A 218 10.13 -5.90 -9.76
N PHE A 219 8.93 -5.45 -10.09
CA PHE A 219 7.71 -6.23 -10.03
C PHE A 219 7.50 -6.93 -11.36
N ALA A 220 7.76 -8.23 -11.40
CA ALA A 220 7.72 -9.02 -12.63
C ALA A 220 6.35 -9.69 -12.83
N ILE A 221 5.85 -9.70 -14.08
CA ILE A 221 4.71 -10.52 -14.50
C ILE A 221 5.20 -11.95 -14.64
N GLY A 222 4.73 -12.84 -13.76
CA GLY A 222 5.28 -14.19 -13.63
C GLY A 222 5.23 -15.01 -14.92
N VAL A 223 4.12 -14.97 -15.67
CA VAL A 223 3.96 -15.71 -16.92
C VAL A 223 4.86 -15.19 -18.05
N SER A 224 5.36 -13.96 -17.94
CA SER A 224 6.21 -13.32 -18.96
C SER A 224 7.72 -13.53 -18.73
N ILE A 225 8.14 -14.09 -17.61
CA ILE A 225 9.57 -14.30 -17.29
C ILE A 225 10.26 -15.11 -18.40
N GLY A 226 11.29 -14.51 -19.01
CA GLY A 226 12.10 -15.11 -20.08
C GLY A 226 11.39 -15.23 -21.43
N LYS A 227 10.30 -14.51 -21.65
CA LYS A 227 9.51 -14.53 -22.87
C LYS A 227 9.74 -13.30 -23.74
N ASP A 228 9.64 -13.51 -25.05
CA ASP A 228 9.55 -12.49 -26.09
C ASP A 228 8.27 -12.62 -26.93
N THR A 229 7.43 -13.59 -26.54
CA THR A 229 6.09 -13.84 -27.08
C THR A 229 5.07 -13.88 -25.93
N TYR A 230 3.85 -13.44 -26.22
CA TYR A 230 2.78 -13.44 -25.23
C TYR A 230 2.37 -14.86 -24.84
N LYS A 231 2.64 -15.24 -23.59
CA LYS A 231 2.40 -16.61 -23.08
C LYS A 231 3.00 -17.68 -24.02
N ASP A 232 2.20 -18.63 -24.44
CA ASP A 232 2.57 -19.70 -25.37
C ASP A 232 1.97 -19.49 -26.77
N THR A 233 1.80 -18.22 -27.18
CA THR A 233 1.29 -17.82 -28.50
C THR A 233 2.41 -17.37 -29.43
N ASP A 234 2.09 -17.10 -30.70
CA ASP A 234 3.01 -16.51 -31.69
C ASP A 234 2.99 -14.96 -31.68
N HIS A 235 2.24 -14.36 -30.76
CA HIS A 235 2.19 -12.89 -30.63
C HIS A 235 3.49 -12.36 -30.03
N ALA A 236 4.29 -11.65 -30.82
CA ALA A 236 5.50 -11.02 -30.34
C ALA A 236 5.17 -9.92 -29.30
N MET A 237 5.94 -9.86 -28.23
CA MET A 237 5.88 -8.80 -27.23
C MET A 237 7.27 -8.27 -26.93
N THR A 238 7.35 -7.17 -26.18
CA THR A 238 8.61 -6.65 -25.63
C THR A 238 9.29 -7.74 -24.79
N PRO A 239 10.58 -8.06 -25.01
CA PRO A 239 11.27 -9.09 -24.26
C PRO A 239 11.30 -8.81 -22.77
N HIS A 240 11.10 -9.87 -21.96
CA HIS A 240 11.24 -9.86 -20.52
C HIS A 240 12.50 -10.60 -20.09
N PHE A 241 13.09 -10.20 -18.99
CA PHE A 241 14.29 -10.87 -18.46
C PHE A 241 13.96 -12.30 -18.01
N GLY A 242 14.94 -13.18 -18.08
CA GLY A 242 14.83 -14.58 -17.67
C GLY A 242 15.54 -14.86 -16.34
N ALA A 243 15.62 -16.16 -16.00
CA ALA A 243 16.17 -16.61 -14.72
C ALA A 243 17.65 -16.22 -14.50
N ALA A 244 18.44 -16.17 -15.58
CA ALA A 244 19.88 -15.84 -15.46
C ALA A 244 20.05 -14.34 -15.10
N GLU A 245 19.30 -13.47 -15.76
CA GLU A 245 19.31 -12.04 -15.50
C GLU A 245 18.76 -11.73 -14.08
N MET A 246 17.69 -12.41 -13.67
CA MET A 246 17.12 -12.30 -12.31
C MET A 246 18.18 -12.66 -11.27
N GLN A 247 18.86 -13.77 -11.42
CA GLN A 247 19.89 -14.24 -10.49
C GLN A 247 21.06 -13.24 -10.40
N GLU A 248 21.57 -12.73 -11.54
CA GLU A 248 22.65 -11.74 -11.53
C GLU A 248 22.23 -10.44 -10.83
N MET A 249 21.01 -9.98 -11.07
CA MET A 249 20.48 -8.77 -10.43
C MET A 249 20.38 -8.94 -8.90
N VAL A 250 19.84 -10.06 -8.43
CA VAL A 250 19.65 -10.34 -7.00
C VAL A 250 21.01 -10.60 -6.32
N ASP A 251 21.93 -11.34 -6.94
CA ASP A 251 23.28 -11.60 -6.42
C ASP A 251 24.10 -10.32 -6.21
N SER A 252 23.76 -9.23 -6.91
CA SER A 252 24.38 -7.93 -6.70
C SER A 252 24.07 -7.30 -5.34
N GLY A 253 22.97 -7.73 -4.69
CA GLY A 253 22.43 -7.15 -3.47
C GLY A 253 21.74 -5.78 -3.66
N LEU A 254 21.57 -5.34 -4.92
CA LEU A 254 20.93 -4.06 -5.25
C LEU A 254 19.46 -4.23 -5.69
N ILE A 255 19.14 -5.36 -6.32
CA ILE A 255 17.82 -5.57 -6.92
C ILE A 255 17.08 -6.69 -6.18
N SER A 256 15.81 -6.44 -5.85
CA SER A 256 14.85 -7.46 -5.42
C SER A 256 13.80 -7.64 -6.50
N ILE A 257 13.41 -8.90 -6.77
CA ILE A 257 12.35 -9.22 -7.74
C ILE A 257 11.10 -9.62 -6.97
N GLN A 258 10.01 -8.93 -7.23
CA GLN A 258 8.74 -9.10 -6.54
C GLN A 258 7.59 -9.29 -7.56
N SER A 259 6.35 -9.43 -7.08
CA SER A 259 5.22 -9.81 -7.94
C SER A 259 4.52 -8.62 -8.60
N HIS A 260 4.30 -8.70 -9.92
CA HIS A 260 3.28 -7.92 -10.64
C HIS A 260 2.12 -8.81 -11.09
N THR A 261 1.73 -9.77 -10.22
CA THR A 261 0.88 -10.94 -10.50
C THR A 261 1.58 -12.01 -11.34
N TYR A 262 1.01 -13.22 -11.39
CA TYR A 262 1.47 -14.24 -12.33
C TYR A 262 0.84 -14.03 -13.71
N ASP A 263 -0.51 -13.95 -13.80
CA ASP A 263 -1.27 -13.81 -15.04
C ASP A 263 -2.56 -12.95 -14.86
N MET A 264 -2.56 -11.99 -13.91
CA MET A 264 -3.66 -11.04 -13.72
C MET A 264 -3.32 -9.64 -14.24
N HIS A 265 -2.47 -9.57 -15.27
CA HIS A 265 -2.20 -8.40 -16.11
C HIS A 265 -2.29 -8.80 -17.57
N GLN A 266 -3.44 -9.36 -17.96
CA GLN A 266 -3.67 -9.93 -19.28
C GLN A 266 -3.91 -8.82 -20.32
N TRP A 267 -3.48 -9.09 -21.56
CA TRP A 267 -3.66 -8.17 -22.67
C TRP A 267 -4.83 -8.63 -23.55
N PRO A 268 -6.01 -7.99 -23.49
CA PRO A 268 -7.23 -8.46 -24.17
C PRO A 268 -7.06 -8.79 -25.66
N PRO A 269 -6.28 -8.01 -26.46
CA PRO A 269 -6.08 -8.33 -27.89
C PRO A 269 -5.42 -9.67 -28.15
N PHE A 270 -4.76 -10.29 -27.15
CA PHE A 270 -4.06 -11.56 -27.28
C PHE A 270 -4.71 -12.70 -26.48
N GLU A 271 -5.89 -12.45 -25.90
CA GLU A 271 -6.67 -13.43 -25.12
C GLU A 271 -7.85 -13.98 -25.91
N ASP A 272 -7.61 -14.43 -27.15
CA ASP A 272 -8.64 -14.94 -28.04
C ASP A 272 -9.47 -16.09 -27.41
N GLY A 273 -10.79 -15.89 -27.35
CA GLY A 273 -11.73 -16.87 -26.79
C GLY A 273 -11.81 -16.87 -25.25
N ASN A 274 -11.13 -15.96 -24.58
CA ASN A 274 -11.25 -15.75 -23.14
C ASN A 274 -12.31 -14.65 -22.86
N ASP A 275 -13.50 -15.07 -22.43
CA ASP A 275 -14.59 -14.13 -22.08
C ASP A 275 -14.39 -13.45 -20.71
N ARG A 276 -13.35 -13.82 -19.97
CA ARG A 276 -13.08 -13.38 -18.59
C ARG A 276 -11.63 -12.91 -18.42
N VAL A 277 -11.20 -12.02 -19.32
CA VAL A 277 -9.86 -11.45 -19.28
C VAL A 277 -9.65 -10.66 -18.00
N ARG A 278 -8.53 -10.89 -17.34
CA ARG A 278 -8.12 -10.18 -16.12
C ARG A 278 -6.97 -9.22 -16.43
N GLU A 279 -7.33 -8.00 -16.77
CA GLU A 279 -6.34 -6.93 -16.99
C GLU A 279 -5.75 -6.41 -15.68
N THR A 280 -6.49 -6.59 -14.58
CA THR A 280 -6.12 -6.09 -13.24
C THR A 280 -6.56 -7.04 -12.14
N LEU A 281 -6.19 -6.75 -10.90
CA LEU A 281 -6.66 -7.44 -9.70
C LEU A 281 -8.08 -7.04 -9.26
N ALA A 282 -8.82 -6.28 -10.04
CA ALA A 282 -10.21 -6.01 -9.73
C ALA A 282 -11.09 -7.26 -9.91
N GLN A 283 -12.11 -7.39 -9.06
CA GLN A 283 -13.10 -8.47 -9.17
C GLN A 283 -13.89 -8.34 -10.48
N LEU A 284 -14.02 -9.44 -11.22
CA LEU A 284 -14.74 -9.44 -12.49
C LEU A 284 -16.26 -9.30 -12.29
N PRO A 285 -16.98 -8.68 -13.23
CA PRO A 285 -18.43 -8.59 -13.17
C PRO A 285 -19.08 -9.96 -13.00
N GLY A 286 -19.94 -10.09 -11.96
CA GLY A 286 -20.66 -11.33 -11.67
C GLY A 286 -19.83 -12.46 -11.04
N GLU A 287 -18.58 -12.22 -10.71
CA GLU A 287 -17.75 -13.16 -9.97
C GLU A 287 -18.16 -13.20 -8.49
N SER A 288 -18.25 -14.38 -7.90
CA SER A 288 -18.47 -14.48 -6.46
C SER A 288 -17.23 -14.09 -5.67
N ASP A 289 -17.40 -13.60 -4.44
CA ASP A 289 -16.30 -13.25 -3.55
C ASP A 289 -15.35 -14.43 -3.32
N ALA A 290 -15.90 -15.63 -3.14
CA ALA A 290 -15.13 -16.85 -2.95
C ALA A 290 -14.30 -17.25 -4.18
N ASP A 291 -14.87 -17.11 -5.40
CA ASP A 291 -14.14 -17.40 -6.64
C ASP A 291 -13.04 -16.35 -6.88
N TYR A 292 -13.34 -15.09 -6.59
CA TYR A 292 -12.37 -14.00 -6.68
C TYR A 292 -11.18 -14.22 -5.75
N GLU A 293 -11.44 -14.45 -4.45
CA GLU A 293 -10.36 -14.72 -3.49
C GLU A 293 -9.53 -15.94 -3.88
N ALA A 294 -10.18 -17.02 -4.33
CA ALA A 294 -9.49 -18.22 -4.77
C ALA A 294 -8.59 -17.95 -5.99
N ALA A 295 -9.07 -17.14 -6.94
CA ALA A 295 -8.30 -16.77 -8.12
C ALA A 295 -7.06 -15.92 -7.78
N VAL A 296 -7.22 -14.89 -6.92
CA VAL A 296 -6.10 -14.05 -6.46
C VAL A 296 -5.07 -14.88 -5.71
N LYS A 297 -5.50 -15.73 -4.77
CA LYS A 297 -4.60 -16.62 -4.01
C LYS A 297 -3.81 -17.56 -4.92
N ALA A 298 -4.47 -18.16 -5.90
CA ALA A 298 -3.83 -19.07 -6.84
C ALA A 298 -2.80 -18.34 -7.72
N ASP A 299 -3.10 -17.16 -8.19
CA ASP A 299 -2.20 -16.34 -9.00
C ASP A 299 -0.93 -15.95 -8.22
N ILE A 300 -1.08 -15.48 -6.98
CA ILE A 300 0.06 -15.14 -6.14
C ILE A 300 0.92 -16.36 -5.84
N GLN A 301 0.34 -17.52 -5.56
CA GLN A 301 1.10 -18.76 -5.38
C GLN A 301 1.91 -19.14 -6.63
N GLN A 302 1.36 -18.94 -7.82
CA GLN A 302 2.08 -19.18 -9.08
C GLN A 302 3.21 -18.17 -9.26
N SER A 303 2.99 -16.90 -8.93
CA SER A 303 4.05 -15.87 -8.96
C SER A 303 5.19 -16.23 -8.00
N GLN A 304 4.89 -16.65 -6.77
CA GLN A 304 5.89 -17.13 -5.80
C GLN A 304 6.67 -18.33 -6.35
N GLN A 305 5.99 -19.31 -6.95
CA GLN A 305 6.63 -20.48 -7.56
C GLN A 305 7.52 -20.13 -8.76
N ALA A 306 7.20 -19.07 -9.50
CA ALA A 306 8.01 -18.61 -10.61
C ALA A 306 9.26 -17.82 -10.19
N ILE A 307 9.19 -17.07 -9.10
CA ILE A 307 10.23 -16.12 -8.69
C ILE A 307 11.14 -16.68 -7.58
N GLU A 308 10.58 -17.18 -6.49
CA GLU A 308 11.34 -17.57 -5.29
C GLU A 308 12.44 -18.64 -5.55
N PRO A 309 12.21 -19.68 -6.37
CA PRO A 309 13.26 -20.69 -6.65
C PRO A 309 14.46 -20.12 -7.41
N ILE A 310 14.31 -19.03 -8.14
CA ILE A 310 15.36 -18.39 -8.91
C ILE A 310 16.15 -17.42 -8.01
N THR A 311 15.44 -16.60 -7.28
CA THR A 311 16.03 -15.50 -6.50
C THR A 311 16.53 -15.93 -5.11
N GLY A 312 15.95 -17.00 -4.57
CA GLY A 312 16.16 -17.40 -3.18
C GLY A 312 15.48 -16.46 -2.16
N GLU A 313 14.81 -15.42 -2.61
CA GLU A 313 14.11 -14.44 -1.78
C GLU A 313 12.60 -14.73 -1.73
N LYS A 314 11.92 -14.25 -0.70
CA LYS A 314 10.47 -14.32 -0.58
C LYS A 314 9.78 -13.25 -1.42
N VAL A 315 8.72 -13.64 -2.11
CA VAL A 315 7.80 -12.69 -2.73
C VAL A 315 6.80 -12.26 -1.66
N ASN A 316 7.04 -11.09 -1.09
CA ASN A 316 6.23 -10.48 -0.04
C ASN A 316 5.73 -9.07 -0.39
N ALA A 317 5.97 -8.63 -1.61
CA ALA A 317 5.49 -7.36 -2.14
C ALA A 317 4.80 -7.54 -3.49
N LEU A 318 3.80 -6.67 -3.77
CA LEU A 318 3.04 -6.69 -5.01
C LEU A 318 2.76 -5.26 -5.49
N SER A 319 3.00 -5.02 -6.77
CA SER A 319 2.45 -3.86 -7.48
C SER A 319 1.14 -4.25 -8.14
N TYR A 320 0.09 -3.46 -7.92
CA TYR A 320 -1.21 -3.70 -8.57
C TYR A 320 -1.16 -3.31 -10.04
N PRO A 321 -1.46 -4.23 -10.99
CA PRO A 321 -1.63 -3.87 -12.39
C PRO A 321 -2.59 -2.69 -12.55
N GLU A 322 -2.16 -1.64 -13.26
CA GLU A 322 -2.89 -0.38 -13.43
C GLU A 322 -3.32 0.31 -12.10
N GLY A 323 -2.78 -0.14 -10.98
CA GLY A 323 -3.17 0.33 -9.65
C GLY A 323 -4.55 -0.13 -9.18
N ALA A 324 -5.20 -1.05 -9.89
CA ALA A 324 -6.57 -1.48 -9.63
C ALA A 324 -6.65 -2.76 -8.80
N TYR A 325 -7.53 -2.78 -7.81
CA TYR A 325 -7.79 -3.91 -6.93
C TYR A 325 -9.21 -3.87 -6.35
N GLY A 326 -9.71 -5.01 -5.88
CA GLY A 326 -11.02 -5.14 -5.24
C GLY A 326 -10.98 -4.97 -3.72
N THR A 327 -12.13 -4.93 -3.07
CA THR A 327 -12.25 -4.79 -1.61
C THR A 327 -11.68 -5.98 -0.84
N LEU A 328 -11.76 -7.19 -1.41
CA LEU A 328 -11.26 -8.43 -0.79
C LEU A 328 -9.81 -8.76 -1.17
N THR A 329 -9.19 -7.97 -2.07
CA THR A 329 -7.84 -8.24 -2.57
C THR A 329 -6.82 -8.28 -1.44
N MET A 330 -6.89 -7.33 -0.52
CA MET A 330 -5.94 -7.22 0.58
C MET A 330 -5.90 -8.47 1.46
N ASP A 331 -7.06 -9.02 1.82
CA ASP A 331 -7.15 -10.21 2.67
C ASP A 331 -6.60 -11.44 1.95
N ALA A 332 -6.91 -11.58 0.65
CA ALA A 332 -6.36 -12.64 -0.18
C ALA A 332 -4.83 -12.57 -0.25
N LEU A 333 -4.26 -11.37 -0.51
CA LEU A 333 -2.81 -11.13 -0.59
C LEU A 333 -2.10 -11.41 0.74
N ARG A 334 -2.64 -10.91 1.85
CA ARG A 334 -2.07 -11.13 3.19
C ARG A 334 -2.05 -12.60 3.57
N SER A 335 -3.08 -13.35 3.19
CA SER A 335 -3.12 -14.81 3.42
C SER A 335 -2.03 -15.57 2.66
N GLN A 336 -1.41 -14.95 1.64
CA GLN A 336 -0.29 -15.48 0.88
C GLN A 336 1.07 -14.86 1.27
N GLY A 337 1.10 -14.09 2.37
CA GLY A 337 2.34 -13.49 2.90
C GLY A 337 2.77 -12.20 2.21
N ILE A 338 1.89 -11.55 1.43
CA ILE A 338 2.18 -10.22 0.88
C ILE A 338 2.02 -9.18 1.99
N GLU A 339 3.08 -8.44 2.26
CA GLU A 339 3.18 -7.45 3.33
C GLU A 339 3.24 -6.00 2.83
N LEU A 340 3.62 -5.81 1.54
CA LEU A 340 3.71 -4.49 0.91
C LEU A 340 2.93 -4.48 -0.40
N THR A 341 2.16 -3.43 -0.64
CA THR A 341 1.48 -3.28 -1.93
C THR A 341 1.56 -1.85 -2.46
N PHE A 342 1.57 -1.72 -3.79
CA PHE A 342 1.82 -0.45 -4.47
C PHE A 342 0.73 -0.17 -5.51
N THR A 343 0.31 1.10 -5.58
CA THR A 343 -0.67 1.59 -6.56
C THR A 343 0.02 2.47 -7.62
N THR A 344 -0.76 2.99 -8.56
CA THR A 344 -0.34 4.02 -9.52
C THR A 344 -0.75 5.43 -9.09
N GLN A 345 -1.38 5.58 -7.93
CA GLN A 345 -1.78 6.90 -7.45
C GLN A 345 -0.54 7.71 -7.04
N PRO A 346 -0.38 8.96 -7.54
CA PRO A 346 0.78 9.78 -7.22
C PRO A 346 0.74 10.26 -5.77
N GLY A 347 1.92 10.38 -5.14
CA GLY A 347 2.07 10.93 -3.81
C GLY A 347 3.31 10.41 -3.08
N VAL A 348 3.67 11.10 -2.00
CA VAL A 348 4.70 10.69 -1.04
C VAL A 348 4.06 9.95 0.11
N ASN A 349 4.66 8.85 0.54
CA ASN A 349 4.14 8.03 1.61
C ASN A 349 4.67 8.48 2.98
N ALA A 350 3.81 8.56 3.98
CA ALA A 350 4.23 8.62 5.37
C ALA A 350 4.24 7.19 5.94
N VAL A 351 5.42 6.67 6.22
CA VAL A 351 5.61 5.32 6.77
C VAL A 351 5.86 5.42 8.26
N VAL A 352 5.15 4.62 9.05
CA VAL A 352 5.08 4.75 10.50
C VAL A 352 5.54 3.48 11.19
N GLN A 353 6.47 3.60 12.14
CA GLN A 353 6.91 2.48 12.97
C GLN A 353 5.72 1.87 13.74
N GLY A 354 5.66 0.54 13.77
CA GLY A 354 4.60 -0.19 14.46
C GLY A 354 3.24 -0.14 13.77
N LEU A 355 3.14 0.43 12.55
CA LEU A 355 1.90 0.52 11.79
C LEU A 355 2.07 -0.14 10.39
N PRO A 356 2.02 -1.49 10.30
CA PRO A 356 2.19 -2.22 9.03
C PRO A 356 1.24 -1.78 7.92
N GLN A 357 0.08 -1.25 8.27
CA GLN A 357 -0.91 -0.75 7.31
C GLN A 357 -0.35 0.39 6.44
N THR A 358 0.71 1.06 6.88
CA THR A 358 1.38 2.10 6.09
C THR A 358 2.16 1.54 4.90
N LEU A 359 2.32 0.22 4.82
CA LEU A 359 2.96 -0.49 3.71
C LEU A 359 1.97 -0.97 2.63
N TYR A 360 0.66 -0.80 2.86
CA TYR A 360 -0.35 -1.23 1.90
C TYR A 360 -0.83 -0.09 1.02
N SER A 361 -1.06 -0.39 -0.26
CA SER A 361 -1.53 0.57 -1.28
C SER A 361 -0.69 1.84 -1.32
N MET A 362 0.63 1.68 -1.25
CA MET A 362 1.58 2.78 -1.27
C MET A 362 1.47 3.54 -2.59
N HIS A 363 1.53 4.85 -2.49
CA HIS A 363 1.53 5.76 -3.64
C HIS A 363 2.87 5.68 -4.37
N ARG A 364 2.84 5.85 -5.69
CA ARG A 364 4.04 5.91 -6.53
C ARG A 364 3.99 7.10 -7.48
N ILE A 365 5.14 7.66 -7.74
CA ILE A 365 5.31 8.73 -8.71
C ILE A 365 5.90 8.13 -9.98
N THR A 366 5.13 8.16 -11.07
CA THR A 366 5.61 7.68 -12.37
C THR A 366 6.60 8.69 -12.94
N MET A 367 7.81 8.22 -13.22
CA MET A 367 8.87 9.00 -13.84
C MET A 367 8.78 8.85 -15.34
N THR A 368 8.79 9.97 -16.05
CA THR A 368 8.63 10.02 -17.51
C THR A 368 9.83 10.68 -18.18
N GLU A 369 9.91 10.59 -19.50
CA GLU A 369 10.93 11.26 -20.32
C GLU A 369 11.01 12.77 -20.04
N ASP A 370 9.84 13.40 -19.85
CA ASP A 370 9.71 14.86 -19.71
C ASP A 370 9.75 15.34 -18.24
N THR A 371 10.07 14.45 -17.27
CA THR A 371 10.14 14.85 -15.86
C THR A 371 11.25 15.87 -15.64
N ASP A 372 10.87 17.10 -15.27
CA ASP A 372 11.83 18.13 -14.86
C ASP A 372 12.38 17.80 -13.46
N MET A 373 13.65 17.42 -13.39
CA MET A 373 14.26 16.97 -12.14
C MET A 373 14.50 18.09 -11.13
N GLU A 374 14.65 19.35 -11.57
CA GLU A 374 14.82 20.49 -10.66
C GLU A 374 13.50 20.77 -9.91
N ASP A 375 12.40 20.88 -10.64
CA ASP A 375 11.07 21.07 -10.07
C ASP A 375 10.65 19.85 -9.21
N PHE A 376 10.90 18.65 -9.72
CA PHE A 376 10.56 17.40 -9.02
C PHE A 376 11.27 17.27 -7.66
N LEU A 377 12.57 17.54 -7.60
CA LEU A 377 13.33 17.47 -6.35
C LEU A 377 12.88 18.56 -5.36
N ALA A 378 12.53 19.75 -5.86
CA ALA A 378 11.98 20.81 -5.02
C ALA A 378 10.61 20.43 -4.40
N GLU A 379 9.78 19.66 -5.11
CA GLU A 379 8.52 19.14 -4.56
C GLU A 379 8.75 18.06 -3.50
N LEU A 380 9.73 17.18 -3.65
CA LEU A 380 10.05 16.14 -2.67
C LEU A 380 10.62 16.70 -1.36
N GLU A 381 11.21 17.89 -1.37
CA GLU A 381 11.80 18.53 -0.18
C GLU A 381 10.78 19.37 0.62
N GLN A 382 9.56 19.58 0.13
CA GLN A 382 8.46 20.24 0.85
C GLN A 382 7.71 19.25 1.77
#